data_c9f3ecace9707debcef2ac504490adf1
#
_entry.id   c9f3ecace9707debcef2ac504490adf1
#
_cell.length_a   1.000
_cell.length_b   1.000
_cell.length_c   1.000
_cell.angle_alpha   90.00
_cell.angle_beta   90.00
_cell.angle_gamma   90.00
#
_symmetry.space_group_name_H-M   'P 1'
#
loop_
_entity.id
_entity.type
_entity.pdbx_description
1 polymer ?
#
loop_
_entity_poly.entity_id
_entity_poly.type
_entity_poly.pdbx_seq_one_letter_code
_entity_poly.pdbx_strand_id
1 'polypeptide(L)'
;MDMMSALQQAGGIEAVSRELGVDPSTAESGVGALLPAVLAGVGSKAENHPEGMGGLGSILESLGGGGLLSNVLGPQPTNVDKGNDILGEIFGSKDGSRAVAADAAQKSGLPPDLLKKMLPIVAMLATGYLAKHGGAAAGTKTGGHRGSAPAEDGGLLGSLLGAATGASGGGLLGSILGGLTRR
;
A
#
# COMPACT_ATOMS: atom_id res chain seq x y z
N MET A 1 12.89 6.06 0.75
CA MET A 1 12.61 5.65 2.14
C MET A 1 12.09 4.23 2.09
N ASP A 2 12.71 3.33 2.84
CA ASP A 2 12.17 1.99 2.99
C ASP A 2 11.08 1.96 4.07
N MET A 3 10.26 0.91 4.05
CA MET A 3 9.12 0.78 4.97
C MET A 3 9.56 0.73 6.43
N MET A 4 10.74 0.18 6.72
CA MET A 4 11.28 0.10 8.07
C MET A 4 11.51 1.49 8.66
N SER A 5 12.21 2.35 7.92
CA SER A 5 12.43 3.76 8.31
C SER A 5 11.13 4.54 8.48
N ALA A 6 10.16 4.27 7.62
CA ALA A 6 8.84 4.91 7.72
C ALA A 6 8.05 4.45 8.96
N LEU A 7 8.13 3.17 9.31
CA LEU A 7 7.51 2.64 10.53
C LEU A 7 8.19 3.18 11.80
N GLN A 8 9.52 3.33 11.78
CA GLN A 8 10.26 3.99 12.88
C GLN A 8 9.78 5.43 13.08
N GLN A 9 9.74 6.23 12.01
CA GLN A 9 9.28 7.62 12.07
C GLN A 9 7.80 7.74 12.51
N ALA A 10 6.98 6.76 12.18
CA ALA A 10 5.58 6.70 12.61
C ALA A 10 5.40 6.24 14.08
N GLY A 11 6.47 5.87 14.78
CA GLY A 11 6.40 5.33 16.14
C GLY A 11 5.99 3.84 16.20
N GLY A 12 6.09 3.12 15.08
CA GLY A 12 5.70 1.71 15.01
C GLY A 12 6.60 0.80 15.86
N ILE A 13 7.90 1.08 15.92
CA ILE A 13 8.84 0.31 16.73
C ILE A 13 8.55 0.51 18.23
N GLU A 14 8.33 1.75 18.64
CA GLU A 14 7.98 2.10 20.02
C GLU A 14 6.64 1.48 20.43
N ALA A 15 5.68 1.41 19.50
CA ALA A 15 4.40 0.75 19.75
C ALA A 15 4.58 -0.75 20.02
N VAL A 16 5.38 -1.44 19.20
CA VAL A 16 5.70 -2.87 19.38
C VAL A 16 6.47 -3.09 20.70
N SER A 17 7.47 -2.25 20.99
CA SER A 17 8.26 -2.28 22.22
C SER A 17 7.35 -2.15 23.45
N ARG A 18 6.47 -1.17 23.46
CA ARG A 18 5.51 -0.91 24.55
C ARG A 18 4.51 -2.04 24.74
N GLU A 19 3.95 -2.57 23.63
CA GLU A 19 2.92 -3.61 23.67
C GLU A 19 3.46 -4.95 24.22
N LEU A 20 4.71 -5.26 23.89
CA LEU A 20 5.34 -6.53 24.27
C LEU A 20 6.27 -6.40 25.48
N GLY A 21 6.53 -5.19 25.96
CA GLY A 21 7.43 -4.94 27.08
C GLY A 21 8.89 -5.31 26.77
N VAL A 22 9.31 -5.11 25.52
CA VAL A 22 10.70 -5.39 25.07
C VAL A 22 11.44 -4.09 24.75
N ASP A 23 12.77 -4.16 24.72
CA ASP A 23 13.57 -3.01 24.32
C ASP A 23 13.30 -2.58 22.86
N PRO A 24 13.39 -1.29 22.54
CA PRO A 24 13.21 -0.80 21.16
C PRO A 24 14.13 -1.48 20.14
N SER A 25 15.38 -1.81 20.52
CA SER A 25 16.33 -2.52 19.67
C SER A 25 15.88 -3.96 19.37
N THR A 26 15.29 -4.63 20.36
CA THR A 26 14.68 -5.96 20.20
C THR A 26 13.44 -5.88 19.31
N ALA A 27 12.59 -4.87 19.53
CA ALA A 27 11.41 -4.62 18.67
C ALA A 27 11.84 -4.35 17.23
N GLU A 28 12.84 -3.51 17.00
CA GLU A 28 13.38 -3.20 15.67
C GLU A 28 13.90 -4.45 14.96
N SER A 29 14.69 -5.27 15.65
CA SER A 29 15.24 -6.52 15.12
C SER A 29 14.11 -7.49 14.71
N GLY A 30 13.11 -7.64 15.58
CA GLY A 30 11.96 -8.50 15.31
C GLY A 30 11.09 -8.00 14.16
N VAL A 31 10.79 -6.70 14.11
CA VAL A 31 10.06 -6.08 13.00
C VAL A 31 10.84 -6.24 11.70
N GLY A 32 12.15 -5.96 11.71
CA GLY A 32 13.02 -6.11 10.54
C GLY A 32 13.06 -7.53 9.99
N ALA A 33 13.02 -8.54 10.86
CA ALA A 33 12.99 -9.94 10.46
C ALA A 33 11.63 -10.40 9.94
N LEU A 34 10.53 -9.88 10.50
CA LEU A 34 9.15 -10.26 10.14
C LEU A 34 8.60 -9.50 8.94
N LEU A 35 8.97 -8.23 8.80
CA LEU A 35 8.41 -7.33 7.78
C LEU A 35 8.52 -7.86 6.35
N PRO A 36 9.67 -8.40 5.87
CA PRO A 36 9.77 -8.95 4.51
C PRO A 36 8.80 -10.09 4.26
N ALA A 37 8.61 -10.98 5.24
CA ALA A 37 7.69 -12.11 5.12
C ALA A 37 6.22 -11.66 5.09
N VAL A 38 5.85 -10.67 5.90
CA VAL A 38 4.50 -10.07 5.88
C VAL A 38 4.25 -9.40 4.54
N LEU A 39 5.20 -8.62 4.02
CA LEU A 39 5.08 -7.96 2.72
C LEU A 39 4.97 -8.97 1.58
N ALA A 40 5.76 -10.04 1.60
CA ALA A 40 5.66 -11.12 0.63
C ALA A 40 4.28 -11.80 0.68
N GLY A 41 3.73 -12.03 1.88
CA GLY A 41 2.39 -12.58 2.06
C GLY A 41 1.29 -11.67 1.50
N VAL A 42 1.35 -10.36 1.77
CA VAL A 42 0.41 -9.39 1.19
C VAL A 42 0.54 -9.33 -0.32
N GLY A 43 1.76 -9.34 -0.86
CA GLY A 43 2.03 -9.37 -2.30
C GLY A 43 1.44 -10.62 -2.97
N SER A 44 1.69 -11.79 -2.39
CA SER A 44 1.13 -13.06 -2.88
C SER A 44 -0.40 -13.07 -2.85
N LYS A 45 -1.01 -12.52 -1.80
CA LYS A 45 -2.48 -12.36 -1.74
C LYS A 45 -2.98 -11.45 -2.87
N ALA A 46 -2.28 -10.35 -3.14
CA ALA A 46 -2.63 -9.43 -4.21
C ALA A 46 -2.50 -10.07 -5.60
N GLU A 47 -1.43 -10.84 -5.84
CA GLU A 47 -1.22 -11.55 -7.12
C GLU A 47 -2.31 -12.58 -7.39
N ASN A 48 -2.82 -13.24 -6.36
CA ASN A 48 -3.90 -14.23 -6.45
C ASN A 48 -5.31 -13.62 -6.47
N HIS A 49 -5.42 -12.29 -6.35
CA HIS A 49 -6.70 -11.60 -6.44
C HIS A 49 -7.15 -11.50 -7.91
N PRO A 50 -8.46 -11.59 -8.22
CA PRO A 50 -8.98 -11.47 -9.59
C PRO A 50 -8.52 -10.21 -10.34
N GLU A 51 -8.31 -9.12 -9.63
CA GLU A 51 -7.81 -7.85 -10.16
C GLU A 51 -6.28 -7.73 -10.05
N GLY A 52 -5.59 -8.79 -9.63
CA GLY A 52 -4.15 -8.78 -9.41
C GLY A 52 -3.70 -7.67 -8.45
N MET A 53 -2.56 -7.06 -8.74
CA MET A 53 -2.03 -5.93 -7.94
C MET A 53 -2.97 -4.72 -7.92
N GLY A 54 -3.88 -4.58 -8.88
CA GLY A 54 -4.92 -3.53 -8.89
C GLY A 54 -5.92 -3.68 -7.75
N GLY A 55 -6.19 -4.91 -7.31
CA GLY A 55 -7.06 -5.22 -6.18
C GLY A 55 -6.42 -5.03 -4.80
N LEU A 56 -5.14 -4.64 -4.72
CA LEU A 56 -4.44 -4.48 -3.44
C LEU A 56 -5.16 -3.49 -2.51
N GLY A 57 -5.69 -2.39 -3.05
CA GLY A 57 -6.46 -1.42 -2.27
C GLY A 57 -7.68 -2.05 -1.58
N SER A 58 -8.47 -2.81 -2.32
CA SER A 58 -9.65 -3.53 -1.81
C SER A 58 -9.27 -4.57 -0.76
N ILE A 59 -8.17 -5.31 -0.97
CA ILE A 59 -7.64 -6.26 0.00
C ILE A 59 -7.25 -5.53 1.30
N LEU A 60 -6.50 -4.45 1.19
CA LEU A 60 -6.06 -3.68 2.36
C LEU A 60 -7.24 -3.07 3.12
N GLU A 61 -8.28 -2.61 2.43
CA GLU A 61 -9.51 -2.13 3.06
C GLU A 61 -10.28 -3.25 3.76
N SER A 62 -10.41 -4.43 3.13
CA SER A 62 -11.08 -5.59 3.74
C SER A 62 -10.37 -6.09 4.99
N LEU A 63 -9.05 -5.96 5.04
CA LEU A 63 -8.22 -6.30 6.20
C LEU A 63 -8.29 -5.24 7.33
N GLY A 64 -8.98 -4.11 7.13
CA GLY A 64 -9.17 -3.06 8.13
C GLY A 64 -8.54 -1.70 7.79
N GLY A 65 -7.92 -1.57 6.63
CA GLY A 65 -7.43 -0.31 6.06
C GLY A 65 -6.46 0.46 6.96
N GLY A 66 -6.46 1.77 6.80
CA GLY A 66 -5.61 2.68 7.58
C GLY A 66 -5.92 2.71 9.09
N GLY A 67 -7.09 2.21 9.52
CA GLY A 67 -7.47 2.10 10.93
C GLY A 67 -6.58 1.14 11.72
N LEU A 68 -5.96 0.17 11.06
CA LEU A 68 -5.02 -0.77 11.70
C LEU A 68 -3.79 -0.06 12.26
N LEU A 69 -3.24 0.86 11.49
CA LEU A 69 -2.09 1.66 11.93
C LEU A 69 -2.45 2.50 13.15
N SER A 70 -3.61 3.15 13.15
CA SER A 70 -4.10 3.93 14.29
C SER A 70 -4.38 3.05 15.52
N ASN A 71 -4.79 1.82 15.33
CA ASN A 71 -5.02 0.86 16.43
C ASN A 71 -3.72 0.49 17.14
N VAL A 72 -2.63 0.28 16.38
CA VAL A 72 -1.31 -0.06 16.96
C VAL A 72 -0.62 1.16 17.55
N LEU A 73 -0.69 2.32 16.88
CA LEU A 73 -0.03 3.55 17.33
C LEU A 73 -0.80 4.28 18.43
N GLY A 74 -2.07 3.94 18.63
CA GLY A 74 -2.93 4.56 19.62
C GLY A 74 -2.54 4.28 21.07
N PRO A 75 -3.15 4.98 22.04
CA PRO A 75 -2.92 4.75 23.47
C PRO A 75 -3.64 3.51 24.00
N GLN A 76 -4.52 2.91 23.21
CA GLN A 76 -5.28 1.70 23.57
C GLN A 76 -4.43 0.45 23.33
N PRO A 77 -4.66 -0.64 24.08
CA PRO A 77 -4.03 -1.93 23.78
C PRO A 77 -4.31 -2.37 22.35
N THR A 78 -3.28 -2.89 21.68
CA THR A 78 -3.40 -3.37 20.30
C THR A 78 -4.38 -4.55 20.21
N ASN A 79 -5.33 -4.48 19.29
CA ASN A 79 -6.24 -5.59 19.05
C ASN A 79 -5.54 -6.70 18.25
N VAL A 80 -4.91 -7.61 18.99
CA VAL A 80 -4.12 -8.73 18.43
C VAL A 80 -4.99 -9.69 17.60
N ASP A 81 -6.29 -9.80 17.87
CA ASP A 81 -7.20 -10.66 17.13
C ASP A 81 -7.33 -10.20 15.67
N LYS A 82 -7.42 -8.90 15.45
CA LYS A 82 -7.37 -8.33 14.08
C LYS A 82 -6.06 -8.66 13.36
N GLY A 83 -4.94 -8.62 14.08
CA GLY A 83 -3.65 -9.04 13.53
C GLY A 83 -3.63 -10.52 13.15
N ASN A 84 -4.23 -11.37 13.97
CA ASN A 84 -4.37 -12.80 13.68
C ASN A 84 -5.28 -13.08 12.49
N ASP A 85 -6.37 -12.32 12.33
CA ASP A 85 -7.26 -12.40 11.16
C ASP A 85 -6.48 -12.05 9.88
N ILE A 86 -5.70 -10.96 9.92
CA ILE A 86 -4.82 -10.55 8.81
C ILE A 86 -3.83 -11.66 8.47
N LEU A 87 -3.19 -12.26 9.48
CA LEU A 87 -2.25 -13.37 9.26
C LEU A 87 -2.94 -14.59 8.65
N GLY A 88 -4.18 -14.90 9.08
CA GLY A 88 -5.00 -15.94 8.49
C GLY A 88 -5.29 -15.70 7.01
N GLU A 89 -5.60 -14.46 6.65
CA GLU A 89 -5.84 -14.06 5.26
C GLU A 89 -4.56 -14.08 4.41
N ILE A 90 -3.43 -13.61 4.96
CA ILE A 90 -2.16 -13.51 4.23
C ILE A 90 -1.50 -14.87 4.06
N PHE A 91 -1.43 -15.68 5.12
CA PHE A 91 -0.70 -16.95 5.14
C PHE A 91 -1.63 -18.19 5.02
N GLY A 92 -2.94 -17.99 5.03
CA GLY A 92 -3.94 -19.02 4.87
C GLY A 92 -4.07 -20.00 6.05
N SER A 93 -3.09 -20.01 6.98
CA SER A 93 -3.10 -20.94 8.12
C SER A 93 -2.23 -20.47 9.28
N LYS A 94 -2.51 -21.01 10.48
CA LYS A 94 -1.66 -20.82 11.66
C LYS A 94 -0.26 -21.42 11.48
N ASP A 95 -0.13 -22.46 10.69
CA ASP A 95 1.16 -23.11 10.44
C ASP A 95 2.05 -22.26 9.53
N GLY A 96 1.47 -21.56 8.54
CA GLY A 96 2.17 -20.56 7.74
C GLY A 96 2.75 -19.45 8.62
N SER A 97 1.95 -18.89 9.52
CA SER A 97 2.40 -17.87 10.47
C SER A 97 3.50 -18.37 11.42
N ARG A 98 3.41 -19.62 11.88
CA ARG A 98 4.44 -20.26 12.73
C ARG A 98 5.75 -20.46 11.97
N ALA A 99 5.68 -20.89 10.70
CA ALA A 99 6.86 -21.05 9.85
C ALA A 99 7.58 -19.71 9.64
N VAL A 100 6.84 -18.65 9.41
CA VAL A 100 7.38 -17.29 9.30
C VAL A 100 8.07 -16.85 10.61
N ALA A 101 7.44 -17.08 11.75
CA ALA A 101 8.06 -16.76 13.05
C ALA A 101 9.34 -17.57 13.31
N ALA A 102 9.38 -18.85 12.91
CA ALA A 102 10.56 -19.69 13.03
C ALA A 102 11.71 -19.25 12.12
N ASP A 103 11.41 -18.87 10.87
CA ASP A 103 12.41 -18.32 9.93
C ASP A 103 12.95 -16.97 10.43
N ALA A 104 12.07 -16.10 10.90
CA ALA A 104 12.48 -14.82 11.49
C ALA A 104 13.34 -15.01 12.75
N ALA A 105 13.08 -16.05 13.56
CA ALA A 105 13.89 -16.39 14.72
C ALA A 105 15.34 -16.77 14.34
N GLN A 106 15.51 -17.51 13.26
CA GLN A 106 16.83 -17.86 12.75
C GLN A 106 17.59 -16.63 12.25
N LYS A 107 16.89 -15.68 11.64
CA LYS A 107 17.50 -14.46 11.08
C LYS A 107 17.82 -13.41 12.12
N SER A 108 16.99 -13.26 13.13
CA SER A 108 17.14 -12.23 14.17
C SER A 108 17.84 -12.70 15.44
N GLY A 109 17.93 -14.02 15.67
CA GLY A 109 18.40 -14.59 16.92
C GLY A 109 17.42 -14.42 18.09
N LEU A 110 16.21 -13.93 17.83
CA LEU A 110 15.19 -13.72 18.86
C LEU A 110 14.39 -15.02 19.13
N PRO A 111 13.84 -15.18 20.34
CA PRO A 111 13.00 -16.32 20.65
C PRO A 111 11.79 -16.42 19.73
N PRO A 112 11.47 -17.61 19.17
CA PRO A 112 10.32 -17.76 18.26
C PRO A 112 8.98 -17.42 18.93
N ASP A 113 8.87 -17.57 20.24
CA ASP A 113 7.64 -17.21 20.98
C ASP A 113 7.43 -15.69 21.06
N LEU A 114 8.52 -14.91 21.13
CA LEU A 114 8.45 -13.46 21.03
C LEU A 114 7.99 -13.05 19.62
N LEU A 115 8.59 -13.62 18.59
CA LEU A 115 8.25 -13.31 17.20
C LEU A 115 6.82 -13.71 16.84
N LYS A 116 6.29 -14.80 17.40
CA LYS A 116 4.87 -15.15 17.27
C LYS A 116 3.94 -14.08 17.86
N LYS A 117 4.33 -13.47 18.99
CA LYS A 117 3.57 -12.37 19.58
C LYS A 117 3.74 -11.06 18.80
N MET A 118 4.90 -10.83 18.21
CA MET A 118 5.17 -9.67 17.35
C MET A 118 4.43 -9.75 16.03
N LEU A 119 4.28 -10.94 15.46
CA LEU A 119 3.78 -11.15 14.11
C LEU A 119 2.43 -10.49 13.82
N PRO A 120 1.38 -10.63 14.67
CA PRO A 120 0.10 -9.96 14.42
C PRO A 120 0.21 -8.44 14.48
N ILE A 121 1.04 -7.89 15.37
CA ILE A 121 1.24 -6.44 15.49
C ILE A 121 1.96 -5.92 14.25
N VAL A 122 3.02 -6.61 13.79
CA VAL A 122 3.77 -6.26 12.57
C VAL A 122 2.86 -6.37 11.34
N ALA A 123 1.99 -7.39 11.27
CA ALA A 123 1.03 -7.52 10.19
C ALA A 123 0.05 -6.33 10.14
N MET A 124 -0.46 -5.88 11.28
CA MET A 124 -1.32 -4.69 11.37
C MET A 124 -0.58 -3.41 10.98
N LEU A 125 0.67 -3.25 11.43
CA LEU A 125 1.51 -2.09 11.09
C LEU A 125 1.80 -2.04 9.58
N ALA A 126 2.24 -3.15 9.00
CA ALA A 126 2.58 -3.22 7.59
C ALA A 126 1.35 -3.01 6.70
N THR A 127 0.25 -3.73 7.00
CA THR A 127 -1.01 -3.62 6.24
C THR A 127 -1.62 -2.23 6.38
N GLY A 128 -1.68 -1.69 7.59
CA GLY A 128 -2.19 -0.34 7.86
C GLY A 128 -1.33 0.76 7.22
N TYR A 129 -0.02 0.60 7.21
CA TYR A 129 0.89 1.50 6.52
C TYR A 129 0.69 1.46 5.00
N LEU A 130 0.61 0.25 4.42
CA LEU A 130 0.32 0.06 3.00
C LEU A 130 -1.04 0.64 2.62
N ALA A 131 -2.08 0.43 3.43
CA ALA A 131 -3.41 0.98 3.19
C ALA A 131 -3.39 2.51 3.18
N LYS A 132 -2.64 3.13 4.11
CA LYS A 132 -2.55 4.58 4.22
C LYS A 132 -1.68 5.21 3.11
N HIS A 133 -0.59 4.57 2.72
CA HIS A 133 0.41 5.13 1.80
C HIS A 133 0.46 4.40 0.45
N GLY A 134 0.15 3.12 0.40
CA GLY A 134 0.13 2.31 -0.82
C GLY A 134 -1.10 2.59 -1.68
N GLY A 135 -2.23 2.93 -1.09
CA GLY A 135 -3.43 3.39 -1.80
C GLY A 135 -3.19 4.68 -2.59
N ALA A 136 -2.28 5.54 -2.12
CA ALA A 136 -1.88 6.75 -2.84
C ALA A 136 -1.02 6.47 -4.08
N ALA A 137 -0.27 5.35 -4.10
CA ALA A 137 0.56 4.97 -5.25
C ALA A 137 -0.22 4.14 -6.29
N ALA A 138 -1.26 3.41 -5.86
CA ALA A 138 -2.18 2.71 -6.77
C ALA A 138 -3.36 3.57 -7.21
N GLY A 139 -3.59 4.70 -6.53
CA GLY A 139 -4.72 5.62 -6.72
C GLY A 139 -4.40 6.85 -7.56
N THR A 140 -3.39 6.84 -8.41
CA THR A 140 -3.32 7.82 -9.49
C THR A 140 -4.10 7.33 -10.69
N LYS A 141 -5.42 7.23 -10.53
CA LYS A 141 -6.44 7.47 -11.56
C LYS A 141 -7.79 6.95 -11.06
N THR A 142 -8.48 7.75 -10.34
CA THR A 142 -9.87 8.19 -10.53
C THR A 142 -10.31 8.96 -9.30
N GLY A 143 -9.88 10.21 -9.22
CA GLY A 143 -10.53 11.20 -8.37
C GLY A 143 -11.92 11.44 -8.91
N GLY A 144 -12.93 10.84 -8.28
CA GLY A 144 -14.31 11.21 -8.50
C GLY A 144 -14.51 12.67 -8.10
N HIS A 145 -14.38 13.58 -9.04
CA HIS A 145 -14.93 14.92 -8.94
C HIS A 145 -16.43 14.82 -9.13
N ARG A 146 -17.18 14.72 -8.01
CA ARG A 146 -18.53 15.23 -7.99
C ARG A 146 -18.47 16.74 -7.86
N GLY A 147 -18.58 17.41 -8.95
CA GLY A 147 -18.66 18.85 -9.03
C GLY A 147 -18.86 19.27 -10.48
N SER A 148 -20.11 19.43 -10.85
CA SER A 148 -20.65 20.04 -12.06
C SER A 148 -19.73 21.00 -12.80
N ALA A 149 -19.39 20.66 -14.05
CA ALA A 149 -19.45 21.55 -15.20
C ALA A 149 -18.96 20.78 -16.44
N PRO A 150 -19.56 20.99 -17.61
CA PRO A 150 -19.19 20.29 -18.81
C PRO A 150 -17.97 20.98 -19.41
N ALA A 151 -16.89 20.27 -19.59
CA ALA A 151 -15.84 20.70 -20.49
C ALA A 151 -14.83 19.58 -20.68
N GLU A 152 -14.90 19.00 -21.83
CA GLU A 152 -13.79 18.75 -22.74
C GLU A 152 -12.65 17.90 -22.21
N ASP A 153 -12.75 16.66 -22.58
CA ASP A 153 -11.71 15.66 -22.67
C ASP A 153 -10.39 16.21 -23.19
N GLY A 154 -9.52 16.50 -22.26
CA GLY A 154 -8.15 16.86 -22.55
C GLY A 154 -7.18 16.03 -21.74
N GLY A 155 -7.25 14.68 -21.79
CA GLY A 155 -6.16 13.86 -21.32
C GLY A 155 -4.87 14.25 -22.05
N LEU A 156 -3.69 14.03 -21.42
CA LEU A 156 -2.38 14.35 -22.01
C LEU A 156 -2.23 13.91 -23.46
N LEU A 157 -2.93 12.82 -23.85
CA LEU A 157 -3.05 12.37 -25.23
C LEU A 157 -3.87 13.33 -26.10
N GLY A 158 -4.95 13.93 -25.57
CA GLY A 158 -5.70 14.94 -26.27
C GLY A 158 -4.92 16.23 -26.46
N SER A 159 -4.18 16.67 -25.42
CA SER A 159 -3.27 17.81 -25.50
C SER A 159 -2.15 17.58 -26.49
N LEU A 160 -1.55 16.38 -26.48
CA LEU A 160 -0.47 16.04 -27.39
C LEU A 160 -0.95 15.93 -28.84
N LEU A 161 -2.12 15.31 -29.04
CA LEU A 161 -2.72 15.18 -30.36
C LEU A 161 -3.22 16.54 -30.87
N GLY A 162 -3.76 17.37 -30.00
CA GLY A 162 -4.15 18.74 -30.30
C GLY A 162 -2.98 19.63 -30.70
N ALA A 163 -1.83 19.46 -30.03
CA ALA A 163 -0.59 20.15 -30.37
C ALA A 163 0.00 19.66 -31.71
N ALA A 164 -0.12 18.37 -32.00
CA ALA A 164 0.38 17.77 -33.24
C ALA A 164 -0.51 18.05 -34.46
N THR A 165 -1.82 18.22 -34.25
CA THR A 165 -2.78 18.49 -35.31
C THR A 165 -3.11 19.98 -35.48
N GLY A 166 -2.49 20.87 -34.68
CA GLY A 166 -2.71 22.31 -34.79
C GLY A 166 -4.18 22.67 -34.62
N ALA A 167 -4.84 22.18 -33.54
CA ALA A 167 -6.25 22.41 -33.24
C ALA A 167 -6.58 23.86 -32.83
N SER A 168 -5.84 24.80 -33.32
CA SER A 168 -6.28 26.17 -33.53
C SER A 168 -6.74 26.24 -34.99
N GLY A 169 -8.03 26.17 -35.20
CA GLY A 169 -8.73 26.04 -36.47
C GLY A 169 -8.22 26.96 -37.57
N GLY A 170 -7.35 26.46 -38.38
CA GLY A 170 -6.72 27.21 -39.44
C GLY A 170 -5.45 26.53 -39.94
N GLY A 171 -5.37 25.20 -39.78
CA GLY A 171 -4.22 24.43 -40.26
C GLY A 171 -3.91 24.76 -41.72
N LEU A 172 -2.62 24.68 -42.05
CA LEU A 172 -2.01 24.94 -43.34
C LEU A 172 -2.82 24.40 -44.53
N LEU A 173 -3.65 23.39 -44.36
CA LEU A 173 -4.56 22.85 -45.35
C LEU A 173 -5.71 23.83 -45.73
N GLY A 174 -6.20 24.65 -44.82
CA GLY A 174 -7.18 25.66 -45.09
C GLY A 174 -6.60 26.81 -45.92
N SER A 175 -5.33 27.16 -45.73
CA SER A 175 -4.62 28.16 -46.53
C SER A 175 -4.35 27.70 -47.95
N ILE A 176 -4.07 26.40 -48.16
CA ILE A 176 -3.79 25.84 -49.48
C ILE A 176 -5.08 25.74 -50.29
N LEU A 177 -6.21 25.33 -49.69
CA LEU A 177 -7.49 25.23 -50.40
C LEU A 177 -8.12 26.59 -50.69
N GLY A 178 -7.94 27.56 -49.78
CA GLY A 178 -8.42 28.94 -49.98
C GLY A 178 -7.70 29.70 -51.11
N GLY A 179 -6.46 29.30 -51.41
CA GLY A 179 -5.68 29.90 -52.50
C GLY A 179 -6.06 29.42 -53.91
N LEU A 180 -6.70 28.24 -54.02
CA LEU A 180 -7.01 27.66 -55.32
C LEU A 180 -8.38 28.09 -55.92
N THR A 181 -9.22 28.73 -55.15
CA THR A 181 -10.57 29.14 -55.56
C THR A 181 -10.69 30.63 -55.91
N ARG A 182 -9.58 31.35 -55.92
CA ARG A 182 -9.56 32.73 -56.43
C ARG A 182 -8.91 32.79 -57.84
N ARG A 183 -9.71 32.36 -58.80
CA ARG A 183 -9.58 32.78 -60.18
C ARG A 183 -10.93 32.92 -60.82
#